data_2b50a363195b6aa43b15bb5bb355658f
#
_entry.id   2b50a363195b6aa43b15bb5bb355658f
#
_cell.length_a   1.000
_cell.length_b   1.000
_cell.length_c   1.000
_cell.angle_alpha   90.00
_cell.angle_beta   90.00
_cell.angle_gamma   90.00
#
_symmetry.space_group_name_H-M   'P 1'
#
loop_
_entity.id
_entity.type
_entity.pdbx_description
1 polymer ?
#
loop_
_entity_poly.entity_id
_entity_poly.type
_entity_poly.pdbx_seq_one_letter_code
_entity_poly.pdbx_strand_id
1 'polypeptide(L)'
;ASGGFTTGLQEIIDMLRQRSRPYLFSNTVAPAIVATSIAVLDMLSKTTEMRDRLENSTIYFREKMTVAGFEIKPGIHPIVPIMLGDAKLAQDIASDMLAEGIYVIGFSFPVVPKGEARIRVQISAAHSREHLDKAIAAVVKIGKKYKVINI
;
A
#
# COMPACT_ATOMS: atom_id res chain seq x y z
N ALA A 1 7.63 -8.08 9.45
CA ALA A 1 8.66 -9.01 9.05
C ALA A 1 9.99 -8.31 8.91
N SER A 2 11.07 -9.05 8.95
CA SER A 2 12.43 -8.54 8.76
C SER A 2 13.14 -9.35 7.68
N GLY A 3 14.27 -8.82 7.18
CA GLY A 3 15.06 -9.47 6.17
C GLY A 3 14.64 -9.10 4.75
N GLY A 4 15.32 -9.71 3.80
CA GLY A 4 15.12 -9.52 2.39
C GLY A 4 16.20 -10.24 1.60
N PHE A 5 16.09 -10.21 0.29
CA PHE A 5 17.09 -10.78 -0.61
C PHE A 5 17.19 -9.94 -1.88
N THR A 6 18.35 -10.01 -2.52
CA THR A 6 18.61 -9.34 -3.80
C THR A 6 18.82 -10.38 -4.86
N THR A 7 18.17 -10.23 -6.01
CA THR A 7 18.37 -11.04 -7.19
C THR A 7 18.66 -10.13 -8.39
N GLY A 8 19.35 -10.66 -9.39
CA GLY A 8 19.70 -9.91 -10.59
C GLY A 8 20.70 -10.64 -11.47
N LEU A 9 21.36 -9.90 -12.36
CA LEU A 9 22.44 -10.44 -13.17
C LEU A 9 23.57 -10.97 -12.28
N GLN A 10 24.20 -12.08 -12.69
CA GLN A 10 25.21 -12.76 -11.89
C GLN A 10 26.37 -11.83 -11.49
N GLU A 11 26.83 -10.99 -12.42
CA GLU A 11 27.93 -10.06 -12.20
C GLU A 11 27.61 -9.03 -11.11
N ILE A 12 26.33 -8.59 -11.04
CA ILE A 12 25.86 -7.68 -9.98
C ILE A 12 25.86 -8.40 -8.64
N ILE A 13 25.36 -9.62 -8.59
CA ILE A 13 25.31 -10.41 -7.35
C ILE A 13 26.72 -10.72 -6.85
N ASP A 14 27.64 -11.07 -7.74
CA ASP A 14 29.04 -11.33 -7.39
C ASP A 14 29.73 -10.06 -6.86
N MET A 15 29.48 -8.91 -7.48
CA MET A 15 29.98 -7.62 -7.01
C MET A 15 29.41 -7.29 -5.62
N LEU A 16 28.12 -7.48 -5.39
CA LEU A 16 27.48 -7.24 -4.09
C LEU A 16 28.06 -8.14 -2.99
N ARG A 17 28.31 -9.42 -3.29
CA ARG A 17 28.94 -10.35 -2.35
C ARG A 17 30.35 -9.91 -1.94
N GLN A 18 31.09 -9.26 -2.84
CA GLN A 18 32.45 -8.79 -2.57
C GLN A 18 32.47 -7.41 -1.87
N ARG A 19 31.51 -6.54 -2.17
CA ARG A 19 31.58 -5.11 -1.81
C ARG A 19 30.50 -4.62 -0.87
N SER A 20 29.37 -5.33 -0.76
CA SER A 20 28.26 -4.92 0.10
C SER A 20 28.65 -5.09 1.57
N ARG A 21 28.84 -3.99 2.28
CA ARG A 21 29.15 -4.01 3.72
C ARG A 21 28.06 -4.73 4.54
N PRO A 22 26.75 -4.53 4.31
CA PRO A 22 25.72 -5.28 5.03
C PRO A 22 25.88 -6.79 4.88
N TYR A 23 26.22 -7.28 3.69
CA TYR A 23 26.45 -8.71 3.47
C TYR A 23 27.64 -9.25 4.23
N LEU A 24 28.70 -8.46 4.38
CA LEU A 24 29.94 -8.86 5.04
C LEU A 24 29.86 -8.75 6.57
N PHE A 25 29.10 -7.80 7.09
CA PHE A 25 29.14 -7.41 8.50
C PHE A 25 27.80 -7.53 9.24
N SER A 26 26.70 -7.86 8.55
CA SER A 26 25.41 -8.08 9.17
C SER A 26 25.12 -9.57 9.35
N ASN A 27 24.22 -9.88 10.27
CA ASN A 27 23.72 -11.24 10.44
C ASN A 27 22.93 -11.70 9.21
N THR A 28 22.92 -12.98 8.97
CA THR A 28 22.07 -13.61 7.94
C THR A 28 20.59 -13.49 8.31
N VAL A 29 19.73 -13.60 7.30
CA VAL A 29 18.27 -13.68 7.52
C VAL A 29 17.96 -14.94 8.35
N ALA A 30 17.09 -14.78 9.34
CA ALA A 30 16.70 -15.89 10.21
C ALA A 30 16.10 -17.05 9.40
N PRO A 31 16.44 -18.33 9.71
CA PRO A 31 15.99 -19.49 8.95
C PRO A 31 14.46 -19.57 8.80
N ALA A 32 13.70 -19.18 9.81
CA ALA A 32 12.24 -19.16 9.76
C ALA A 32 11.71 -18.17 8.70
N ILE A 33 12.36 -17.02 8.53
CA ILE A 33 12.01 -16.02 7.50
C ILE A 33 12.34 -16.55 6.10
N VAL A 34 13.49 -17.22 5.96
CA VAL A 34 13.89 -17.84 4.68
C VAL A 34 12.89 -18.93 4.28
N ALA A 35 12.57 -19.84 5.20
CA ALA A 35 11.62 -20.93 4.96
C ALA A 35 10.23 -20.38 4.57
N THR A 36 9.75 -19.36 5.29
CA THR A 36 8.48 -18.69 4.96
C THR A 36 8.53 -18.05 3.57
N SER A 37 9.63 -17.38 3.21
CA SER A 37 9.79 -16.76 1.89
C SER A 37 9.75 -17.79 0.76
N ILE A 38 10.43 -18.93 0.93
CA ILE A 38 10.41 -20.03 -0.03
C ILE A 38 8.98 -20.57 -0.18
N ALA A 39 8.30 -20.87 0.92
CA ALA A 39 6.93 -21.38 0.90
C ALA A 39 5.96 -20.42 0.21
N VAL A 40 6.08 -19.11 0.46
CA VAL A 40 5.25 -18.09 -0.20
C VAL A 40 5.54 -18.03 -1.70
N LEU A 41 6.80 -18.07 -2.12
CA LEU A 41 7.17 -18.08 -3.54
C LEU A 41 6.64 -19.33 -4.24
N ASP A 42 6.72 -20.49 -3.60
CA ASP A 42 6.17 -21.75 -4.14
C ASP A 42 4.64 -21.67 -4.30
N MET A 43 3.93 -21.08 -3.33
CA MET A 43 2.49 -20.85 -3.43
C MET A 43 2.16 -19.92 -4.59
N LEU A 44 2.85 -18.78 -4.70
CA LEU A 44 2.62 -17.78 -5.74
C LEU A 44 2.99 -18.28 -7.15
N SER A 45 3.87 -19.28 -7.26
CA SER A 45 4.25 -19.90 -8.53
C SER A 45 3.20 -20.90 -9.04
N LYS A 46 2.35 -21.43 -8.15
CA LYS A 46 1.32 -22.43 -8.50
C LYS A 46 0.03 -21.82 -9.03
N THR A 47 -0.30 -20.60 -8.63
CA THR A 47 -1.55 -19.94 -9.00
C THR A 47 -1.41 -18.42 -9.01
N THR A 48 -2.20 -17.74 -9.85
CA THR A 48 -2.32 -16.28 -9.90
C THR A 48 -3.54 -15.76 -9.13
N GLU A 49 -4.39 -16.64 -8.63
CA GLU A 49 -5.73 -16.30 -8.09
C GLU A 49 -5.71 -15.12 -7.10
N MET A 50 -4.78 -15.12 -6.14
CA MET A 50 -4.68 -14.02 -5.17
C MET A 50 -4.22 -12.71 -5.80
N ARG A 51 -3.33 -12.79 -6.80
CA ARG A 51 -2.87 -11.61 -7.54
C ARG A 51 -3.98 -11.02 -8.39
N ASP A 52 -4.71 -11.87 -9.09
CA ASP A 52 -5.84 -11.47 -9.95
C ASP A 52 -6.96 -10.84 -9.10
N ARG A 53 -7.25 -11.43 -7.93
CA ARG A 53 -8.19 -10.85 -6.95
C ARG A 53 -7.72 -9.49 -6.45
N LEU A 54 -6.44 -9.35 -6.12
CA LEU A 54 -5.85 -8.09 -5.67
C LEU A 54 -5.93 -7.02 -6.76
N GLU A 55 -5.61 -7.37 -7.99
CA GLU A 55 -5.68 -6.46 -9.14
C GLU A 55 -7.11 -5.99 -9.38
N ASN A 56 -8.08 -6.90 -9.48
CA ASN A 56 -9.49 -6.58 -9.68
C ASN A 56 -10.04 -5.70 -8.54
N SER A 57 -9.69 -5.99 -7.29
CA SER A 57 -10.06 -5.18 -6.13
C SER A 57 -9.44 -3.78 -6.17
N THR A 58 -8.22 -3.68 -6.65
CA THR A 58 -7.51 -2.40 -6.80
C THR A 58 -8.14 -1.53 -7.89
N ILE A 59 -8.42 -2.10 -9.06
CA ILE A 59 -9.11 -1.43 -10.16
C ILE A 59 -10.46 -0.91 -9.67
N TYR A 60 -11.26 -1.77 -9.06
CA TYR A 60 -12.57 -1.40 -8.53
C TYR A 60 -12.50 -0.22 -7.54
N PHE A 61 -11.60 -0.30 -6.57
CA PHE A 61 -11.46 0.76 -5.57
C PHE A 61 -11.04 2.10 -6.22
N ARG A 62 -10.08 2.07 -7.15
CA ARG A 62 -9.62 3.25 -7.87
C ARG A 62 -10.74 3.90 -8.68
N GLU A 63 -11.49 3.11 -9.44
CA GLU A 63 -12.63 3.60 -10.22
C GLU A 63 -13.68 4.29 -9.33
N LYS A 64 -14.07 3.64 -8.22
CA LYS A 64 -15.04 4.20 -7.28
C LYS A 64 -14.56 5.51 -6.66
N MET A 65 -13.30 5.61 -6.29
CA MET A 65 -12.73 6.85 -5.75
C MET A 65 -12.69 7.96 -6.78
N THR A 66 -12.30 7.64 -8.01
CA THR A 66 -12.29 8.62 -9.12
C THR A 66 -13.70 9.12 -9.44
N VAL A 67 -14.67 8.22 -9.54
CA VAL A 67 -16.10 8.57 -9.77
C VAL A 67 -16.65 9.43 -8.62
N ALA A 68 -16.22 9.17 -7.40
CA ALA A 68 -16.58 10.00 -6.23
C ALA A 68 -15.87 11.35 -6.19
N GLY A 69 -15.02 11.68 -7.14
CA GLY A 69 -14.37 12.98 -7.26
C GLY A 69 -13.07 13.14 -6.46
N PHE A 70 -12.51 12.08 -5.93
CA PHE A 70 -11.20 12.15 -5.27
C PHE A 70 -10.05 12.20 -6.28
N GLU A 71 -9.06 13.03 -5.98
CA GLU A 71 -7.79 13.01 -6.69
C GLU A 71 -6.97 11.79 -6.24
N ILE A 72 -6.75 10.85 -7.17
CA ILE A 72 -5.96 9.64 -6.94
C ILE A 72 -4.72 9.67 -7.81
N LYS A 73 -3.56 9.44 -7.18
CA LYS A 73 -2.31 9.33 -7.94
C LYS A 73 -2.38 8.17 -8.93
N PRO A 74 -2.12 8.39 -10.23
CA PRO A 74 -2.18 7.33 -11.25
C PRO A 74 -1.28 6.14 -10.92
N GLY A 75 -1.65 4.97 -11.39
CA GLY A 75 -0.89 3.73 -11.24
C GLY A 75 -1.77 2.50 -11.11
N ILE A 76 -1.14 1.34 -11.16
CA ILE A 76 -1.78 0.02 -11.06
C ILE A 76 -1.52 -0.65 -9.70
N HIS A 77 -0.66 -0.05 -8.87
CA HIS A 77 -0.26 -0.63 -7.58
C HIS A 77 -1.45 -0.69 -6.60
N PRO A 78 -1.57 -1.74 -5.77
CA PRO A 78 -2.64 -1.87 -4.77
C PRO A 78 -2.55 -0.87 -3.61
N ILE A 79 -1.45 -0.15 -3.46
CA ILE A 79 -1.40 1.04 -2.63
C ILE A 79 -2.00 2.20 -3.43
N VAL A 80 -3.13 2.72 -2.94
CA VAL A 80 -3.89 3.81 -3.59
C VAL A 80 -3.75 5.09 -2.79
N PRO A 81 -2.96 6.07 -3.26
CA PRO A 81 -2.85 7.36 -2.60
C PRO A 81 -4.05 8.25 -2.95
N ILE A 82 -4.80 8.69 -1.94
CA ILE A 82 -5.84 9.71 -2.05
C ILE A 82 -5.19 11.05 -1.68
N MET A 83 -5.08 11.95 -2.63
CA MET A 83 -4.36 13.22 -2.47
C MET A 83 -5.24 14.23 -1.73
N LEU A 84 -4.66 14.89 -0.72
CA LEU A 84 -5.36 15.85 0.14
C LEU A 84 -4.63 17.20 0.23
N GLY A 85 -3.33 17.21 -0.06
CA GLY A 85 -2.50 18.41 -0.06
C GLY A 85 -2.10 18.90 1.33
N ASP A 86 -3.05 19.04 2.25
CA ASP A 86 -2.85 19.56 3.60
C ASP A 86 -2.59 18.45 4.64
N ALA A 87 -1.59 18.67 5.49
CA ALA A 87 -1.14 17.69 6.49
C ALA A 87 -2.17 17.49 7.63
N LYS A 88 -2.79 18.59 8.09
CA LYS A 88 -3.78 18.54 9.14
C LYS A 88 -5.04 17.82 8.66
N LEU A 89 -5.48 18.13 7.46
CA LEU A 89 -6.62 17.48 6.81
C LEU A 89 -6.40 15.98 6.69
N ALA A 90 -5.20 15.53 6.29
CA ALA A 90 -4.87 14.11 6.18
C ALA A 90 -4.95 13.39 7.53
N GLN A 91 -4.55 14.03 8.62
CA GLN A 91 -4.64 13.47 9.97
C GLN A 91 -6.08 13.45 10.48
N ASP A 92 -6.83 14.53 10.30
CA ASP A 92 -8.23 14.62 10.74
C ASP A 92 -9.08 13.56 10.02
N ILE A 93 -8.91 13.39 8.72
CA ILE A 93 -9.60 12.35 7.93
C ILE A 93 -9.18 10.94 8.39
N ALA A 94 -7.90 10.69 8.65
CA ALA A 94 -7.44 9.40 9.15
C ALA A 94 -8.05 9.05 10.52
N SER A 95 -8.22 10.04 11.40
CA SER A 95 -8.88 9.88 12.70
C SER A 95 -10.36 9.55 12.54
N ASP A 96 -11.07 10.25 11.67
CA ASP A 96 -12.48 9.97 11.39
C ASP A 96 -12.68 8.60 10.75
N MET A 97 -11.77 8.18 9.85
CA MET A 97 -11.80 6.83 9.26
C MET A 97 -11.65 5.74 10.32
N LEU A 98 -10.80 5.98 11.33
CA LEU A 98 -10.65 5.04 12.44
C LEU A 98 -11.95 4.93 13.26
N ALA A 99 -12.67 6.04 13.46
CA ALA A 99 -13.98 6.05 14.11
C ALA A 99 -15.05 5.24 13.32
N GLU A 100 -14.93 5.17 12.00
CA GLU A 100 -15.75 4.29 11.13
C GLU A 100 -15.25 2.82 11.12
N GLY A 101 -14.23 2.50 11.92
CA GLY A 101 -13.64 1.15 12.00
C GLY A 101 -12.69 0.82 10.83
N ILE A 102 -12.12 1.83 10.18
CA ILE A 102 -11.21 1.65 9.04
C ILE A 102 -9.87 2.29 9.38
N TYR A 103 -8.84 1.45 9.47
CA TYR A 103 -7.50 1.93 9.78
C TYR A 103 -6.79 2.38 8.51
N VAL A 104 -6.47 3.67 8.44
CA VAL A 104 -5.65 4.29 7.41
C VAL A 104 -4.68 5.28 8.05
N ILE A 105 -3.60 5.61 7.36
CA ILE A 105 -2.58 6.55 7.86
C ILE A 105 -2.48 7.73 6.89
N GLY A 106 -2.49 8.94 7.46
CA GLY A 106 -2.14 10.17 6.77
C GLY A 106 -0.62 10.31 6.65
N PHE A 107 -0.15 10.58 5.45
CA PHE A 107 1.26 10.88 5.15
C PHE A 107 1.42 12.35 4.83
N SER A 108 2.38 13.00 5.48
CA SER A 108 2.71 14.40 5.27
C SER A 108 4.23 14.62 5.29
N PHE A 109 4.67 15.85 5.05
CA PHE A 109 6.09 16.20 5.19
C PHE A 109 6.60 15.83 6.61
N PRO A 110 7.82 15.28 6.74
CA PRO A 110 8.87 15.08 5.72
C PRO A 110 8.77 13.75 4.95
N VAL A 111 7.82 12.87 5.25
CA VAL A 111 7.67 11.55 4.58
C VAL A 111 7.27 11.69 3.11
N VAL A 112 6.50 12.73 2.81
CA VAL A 112 6.12 13.12 1.45
C VAL A 112 6.43 14.61 1.25
N PRO A 113 6.60 15.12 0.01
CA PRO A 113 6.84 16.54 -0.23
C PRO A 113 5.75 17.43 0.39
N LYS A 114 6.11 18.70 0.70
CA LYS A 114 5.13 19.70 1.13
C LYS A 114 4.07 19.91 0.06
N GLY A 115 2.81 19.99 0.48
CA GLY A 115 1.66 20.13 -0.43
C GLY A 115 1.19 18.79 -1.05
N GLU A 116 1.86 17.68 -0.75
CA GLU A 116 1.48 16.35 -1.24
C GLU A 116 0.98 15.41 -0.13
N ALA A 117 0.39 15.99 0.93
CA ALA A 117 -0.19 15.16 1.99
C ALA A 117 -1.31 14.28 1.41
N ARG A 118 -1.38 13.05 1.87
CA ARG A 118 -2.27 12.04 1.33
C ARG A 118 -2.62 10.98 2.36
N ILE A 119 -3.73 10.31 2.16
CA ILE A 119 -4.01 9.02 2.79
C ILE A 119 -3.53 7.92 1.85
N ARG A 120 -2.88 6.92 2.40
CA ARG A 120 -2.44 5.75 1.64
C ARG A 120 -3.32 4.56 2.02
N VAL A 121 -4.23 4.21 1.12
CA VAL A 121 -5.05 3.01 1.26
C VAL A 121 -4.28 1.83 0.69
N GLN A 122 -4.22 0.73 1.44
CA GLN A 122 -3.57 -0.50 0.99
C GLN A 122 -4.64 -1.58 0.80
N ILE A 123 -4.86 -1.95 -0.45
CA ILE A 123 -5.77 -3.04 -0.83
C ILE A 123 -5.08 -4.38 -0.61
N SER A 124 -5.84 -5.37 -0.16
CA SER A 124 -5.38 -6.74 0.06
C SER A 124 -6.26 -7.74 -0.66
N ALA A 125 -5.69 -8.85 -1.11
CA ALA A 125 -6.44 -9.98 -1.66
C ALA A 125 -7.41 -10.62 -0.63
N ALA A 126 -7.19 -10.35 0.66
CA ALA A 126 -8.08 -10.79 1.74
C ALA A 126 -9.33 -9.90 1.93
N HIS A 127 -9.37 -8.72 1.32
CA HIS A 127 -10.55 -7.87 1.39
C HIS A 127 -11.66 -8.43 0.51
N SER A 128 -12.86 -8.59 1.11
CA SER A 128 -14.08 -8.89 0.35
C SER A 128 -14.62 -7.63 -0.35
N ARG A 129 -15.60 -7.81 -1.23
CA ARG A 129 -16.30 -6.70 -1.87
C ARG A 129 -16.99 -5.80 -0.83
N GLU A 130 -17.63 -6.38 0.18
CA GLU A 130 -18.29 -5.65 1.27
C GLU A 130 -17.29 -4.79 2.08
N HIS A 131 -16.08 -5.30 2.33
CA HIS A 131 -15.03 -4.53 2.99
C HIS A 131 -14.64 -3.30 2.17
N LEU A 132 -14.50 -3.46 0.84
CA LEU A 132 -14.17 -2.34 -0.05
C LEU A 132 -15.33 -1.33 -0.12
N ASP A 133 -16.56 -1.79 -0.24
CA ASP A 133 -17.75 -0.93 -0.31
C ASP A 133 -17.94 -0.14 0.98
N LYS A 134 -17.73 -0.77 2.15
CA LYS A 134 -17.71 -0.09 3.45
C LYS A 134 -16.64 1.00 3.49
N ALA A 135 -15.43 0.68 3.04
CA ALA A 135 -14.33 1.65 3.03
C ALA A 135 -14.63 2.83 2.09
N ILE A 136 -15.14 2.54 0.88
CA ILE A 136 -15.55 3.55 -0.09
C ILE A 136 -16.63 4.48 0.49
N ALA A 137 -17.66 3.91 1.09
CA ALA A 137 -18.75 4.69 1.70
C ALA A 137 -18.24 5.61 2.82
N ALA A 138 -17.35 5.12 3.67
CA ALA A 138 -16.75 5.91 4.75
C ALA A 138 -15.87 7.03 4.20
N VAL A 139 -15.00 6.76 3.23
CA VAL A 139 -14.15 7.78 2.59
C VAL A 139 -15.01 8.86 1.93
N VAL A 140 -16.09 8.49 1.22
CA VAL A 140 -17.00 9.44 0.58
C VAL A 140 -17.73 10.29 1.62
N LYS A 141 -18.26 9.68 2.69
CA LYS A 141 -18.93 10.39 3.80
C LYS A 141 -17.99 11.43 4.43
N ILE A 142 -16.76 11.03 4.72
CA ILE A 142 -15.77 11.89 5.35
C ILE A 142 -15.25 12.95 4.37
N GLY A 143 -15.04 12.59 3.10
CA GLY A 143 -14.63 13.53 2.05
C GLY A 143 -15.64 14.67 1.86
N LYS A 144 -16.94 14.40 1.95
CA LYS A 144 -18.01 15.41 1.97
C LYS A 144 -17.93 16.30 3.22
N LYS A 145 -17.76 15.70 4.40
CA LYS A 145 -17.62 16.44 5.67
C LYS A 145 -16.53 17.50 5.61
N TYR A 146 -15.39 17.14 5.02
CA TYR A 146 -14.23 18.04 4.87
C TYR A 146 -14.19 18.83 3.57
N LYS A 147 -15.23 18.73 2.72
CA LYS A 147 -15.33 19.43 1.42
C LYS A 147 -14.17 19.10 0.47
N VAL A 148 -13.62 17.89 0.57
CA VAL A 148 -12.62 17.37 -0.38
C VAL A 148 -13.28 17.02 -1.71
N ILE A 149 -14.54 16.60 -1.65
CA ILE A 149 -15.40 16.30 -2.82
C ILE A 149 -16.73 17.04 -2.69
N ASN A 150 -17.33 17.40 -3.84
CA ASN A 150 -18.54 18.24 -3.92
C ASN A 150 -19.76 17.49 -4.51
N ILE A 151 -19.85 16.18 -4.32
CA ILE A 151 -20.95 15.35 -4.83
C ILE A 151 -22.06 15.19 -3.79
#